data_0e959599b86a67deaa86c4de0b15a1db
#
_entry.id   0e959599b86a67deaa86c4de0b15a1db
#
_cell.length_a   1.000
_cell.length_b   1.000
_cell.length_c   1.000
_cell.angle_alpha   90.00
_cell.angle_beta   90.00
_cell.angle_gamma   90.00
#
_symmetry.space_group_name_H-M   'P 1'
#
loop_
_entity.id
_entity.type
_entity.pdbx_description
1 polymer ?
#
loop_
_entity_poly.entity_id
_entity_poly.type
_entity_poly.pdbx_seq_one_letter_code
_entity_poly.pdbx_strand_id
1 'polypeptide(L)'
;MSMKRFLFLTNYPSPYRVRFFDELGKDSDVTVLFYDPLEAITHRNAAWFENSNGGFRGIQLKQTLAVREESLCLDVVKYLKKDYDAIVISGYSSPTAVLAMLYLRLRRIPFYMEVDGGLIRQERKIKYWLKKRLVTLAPRWLGTGKFTTDYLVHYGAKRENVETYHFSSLCREDILAEIVPMGEKQALRKALGIGEEKKVLAIGQFIPRKGFDVLLHAAKGLEKNVGTYIVGGEATPEYLRLRQELGLTNVHFLGFQKKDALAKYYKASVLFVLPTREDIWGLVINEAMAYGLGVITTDRCVAGLELVEDGVNGYIVPVEDVSALETAMAKALAGDTQAMGAASLEKIRPYTIETMAQDHGQLLGR
;
A
#
# COMPACT_ATOMS: atom_id res chain seq x y z
N MET A 1 -5.73 2.92 -34.85
CA MET A 1 -5.18 4.04 -34.05
C MET A 1 -3.77 3.66 -33.63
N SER A 2 -2.80 4.58 -33.64
CA SER A 2 -1.46 4.28 -33.13
C SER A 2 -1.54 4.04 -31.62
N MET A 3 -0.77 3.06 -31.14
CA MET A 3 -0.67 2.74 -29.72
C MET A 3 -0.16 3.96 -28.96
N LYS A 4 -0.79 4.32 -27.83
CA LYS A 4 -0.37 5.44 -26.99
C LYS A 4 0.96 5.15 -26.32
N ARG A 5 1.83 6.15 -26.23
CA ARG A 5 3.19 6.02 -25.70
C ARG A 5 3.31 6.70 -24.35
N PHE A 6 3.60 5.95 -23.32
CA PHE A 6 3.73 6.45 -21.95
C PHE A 6 5.14 6.26 -21.40
N LEU A 7 5.63 7.27 -20.70
CA LEU A 7 6.89 7.22 -19.97
C LEU A 7 6.62 7.36 -18.47
N PHE A 8 7.09 6.40 -17.69
CA PHE A 8 7.07 6.47 -16.23
C PHE A 8 8.48 6.62 -15.65
N LEU A 9 8.62 7.44 -14.63
CA LEU A 9 9.82 7.53 -13.80
C LEU A 9 9.47 7.14 -12.37
N THR A 10 10.04 6.05 -11.88
CA THR A 10 9.77 5.52 -10.54
C THR A 10 11.05 5.02 -9.87
N ASN A 11 10.99 4.69 -8.57
CA ASN A 11 12.15 4.27 -7.80
C ASN A 11 12.71 2.91 -8.25
N TYR A 12 12.04 1.82 -7.93
CA TYR A 12 12.47 0.46 -8.24
C TYR A 12 11.28 -0.41 -8.70
N PRO A 13 11.53 -1.51 -9.44
CA PRO A 13 10.51 -2.41 -9.92
C PRO A 13 9.98 -3.34 -8.81
N SER A 14 9.07 -2.83 -7.96
CA SER A 14 8.37 -3.69 -7.01
C SER A 14 7.42 -4.66 -7.72
N PRO A 15 7.10 -5.85 -7.16
CA PRO A 15 6.30 -6.87 -7.85
C PRO A 15 4.96 -6.37 -8.37
N TYR A 16 4.24 -5.55 -7.59
CA TYR A 16 2.96 -5.01 -8.02
C TYR A 16 3.11 -3.97 -9.14
N ARG A 17 4.19 -3.14 -9.12
CA ARG A 17 4.46 -2.17 -10.19
C ARG A 17 4.83 -2.86 -11.49
N VAL A 18 5.62 -3.94 -11.43
CA VAL A 18 5.94 -4.74 -12.63
C VAL A 18 4.66 -5.28 -13.25
N ARG A 19 3.78 -5.90 -12.44
CA ARG A 19 2.48 -6.39 -12.93
C ARG A 19 1.60 -5.28 -13.50
N PHE A 20 1.58 -4.11 -12.84
CA PHE A 20 0.84 -2.95 -13.33
C PHE A 20 1.35 -2.48 -14.70
N PHE A 21 2.67 -2.36 -14.88
CA PHE A 21 3.25 -1.95 -16.16
C PHE A 21 3.07 -3.01 -17.26
N ASP A 22 3.15 -4.29 -16.91
CA ASP A 22 2.83 -5.39 -17.85
C ASP A 22 1.35 -5.33 -18.29
N GLU A 23 0.44 -5.05 -17.37
CA GLU A 23 -0.99 -4.92 -17.69
C GLU A 23 -1.28 -3.70 -18.57
N LEU A 24 -0.73 -2.52 -18.20
CA LEU A 24 -0.86 -1.30 -18.97
C LEU A 24 -0.25 -1.42 -20.38
N GLY A 25 0.83 -2.19 -20.50
CA GLY A 25 1.54 -2.43 -21.74
C GLY A 25 0.81 -3.34 -22.74
N LYS A 26 -0.31 -3.97 -22.36
CA LYS A 26 -1.15 -4.73 -23.29
C LYS A 26 -1.79 -3.82 -24.36
N ASP A 27 -2.15 -2.58 -23.96
CA ASP A 27 -2.87 -1.63 -24.80
C ASP A 27 -2.06 -0.35 -25.11
N SER A 28 -0.82 -0.24 -24.61
CA SER A 28 0.02 0.96 -24.72
C SER A 28 1.50 0.61 -24.86
N ASP A 29 2.28 1.49 -25.50
CA ASP A 29 3.75 1.42 -25.54
C ASP A 29 4.31 2.07 -24.29
N VAL A 30 4.67 1.26 -23.30
CA VAL A 30 5.08 1.71 -21.97
C VAL A 30 6.60 1.62 -21.80
N THR A 31 7.24 2.75 -21.50
CA THR A 31 8.64 2.82 -21.08
C THR A 31 8.72 3.23 -19.63
N VAL A 32 9.48 2.49 -18.81
CA VAL A 32 9.65 2.76 -17.38
C VAL A 32 11.11 2.96 -17.03
N LEU A 33 11.41 4.10 -16.41
CA LEU A 33 12.74 4.45 -15.92
C LEU A 33 12.80 4.18 -14.42
N PHE A 34 13.75 3.36 -13.98
CA PHE A 34 14.03 3.06 -12.58
C PHE A 34 15.29 3.79 -12.13
N TYR A 35 15.21 4.59 -11.05
CA TYR A 35 16.33 5.40 -10.60
C TYR A 35 17.09 4.84 -9.39
N ASP A 36 16.48 3.98 -8.58
CA ASP A 36 17.21 3.36 -7.47
C ASP A 36 17.85 2.04 -7.92
N PRO A 37 19.13 1.81 -7.56
CA PRO A 37 19.83 0.59 -7.94
C PRO A 37 19.23 -0.62 -7.24
N LEU A 38 19.16 -1.74 -7.95
CA LEU A 38 18.64 -3.01 -7.45
C LEU A 38 19.39 -3.54 -6.22
N GLU A 39 20.69 -3.26 -6.16
CA GLU A 39 21.62 -3.68 -5.09
C GLU A 39 21.34 -2.93 -3.77
N ALA A 40 20.77 -1.74 -3.82
CA ALA A 40 20.39 -0.98 -2.62
C ALA A 40 19.18 -1.60 -1.88
N ILE A 41 18.56 -2.60 -2.46
CA ILE A 41 17.36 -3.28 -1.90
C ILE A 41 17.78 -4.56 -1.16
N THR A 42 18.81 -4.50 -0.36
CA THR A 42 19.46 -5.64 0.34
C THR A 42 18.55 -6.47 1.26
N HIS A 43 17.33 -6.02 1.53
CA HIS A 43 16.33 -6.74 2.34
C HIS A 43 15.18 -7.35 1.53
N ARG A 44 15.25 -7.33 0.19
CA ARG A 44 14.16 -7.80 -0.69
C ARG A 44 14.73 -8.77 -1.72
N ASN A 45 14.01 -9.85 -1.95
CA ASN A 45 14.42 -11.00 -2.74
C ASN A 45 14.70 -10.64 -4.21
N ALA A 46 15.84 -11.04 -4.78
CA ALA A 46 16.20 -10.84 -6.20
C ALA A 46 15.18 -11.42 -7.18
N ALA A 47 14.38 -12.40 -6.76
CA ALA A 47 13.26 -12.98 -7.52
C ALA A 47 12.14 -11.96 -7.88
N TRP A 48 12.21 -10.72 -7.39
CA TRP A 48 11.25 -9.68 -7.73
C TRP A 48 11.38 -9.18 -9.17
N PHE A 49 12.52 -9.43 -9.82
CA PHE A 49 12.84 -8.93 -11.16
C PHE A 49 12.58 -9.94 -12.28
N GLU A 50 12.33 -11.21 -11.93
CA GLU A 50 12.15 -12.29 -12.91
C GLU A 50 10.74 -12.42 -13.49
N ASN A 51 9.79 -11.58 -13.08
CA ASN A 51 8.37 -11.76 -13.38
C ASN A 51 7.78 -10.72 -14.37
N SER A 52 8.59 -10.08 -15.21
CA SER A 52 8.04 -9.27 -16.31
C SER A 52 7.64 -10.17 -17.48
N ASN A 53 6.39 -10.08 -17.90
CA ASN A 53 5.88 -10.77 -19.10
C ASN A 53 6.24 -10.04 -20.41
N GLY A 54 7.09 -9.00 -20.31
CA GLY A 54 7.54 -8.24 -21.50
C GLY A 54 6.54 -7.20 -22.00
N GLY A 55 5.51 -6.85 -21.20
CA GLY A 55 4.50 -5.85 -21.56
C GLY A 55 5.03 -4.42 -21.58
N PHE A 56 6.19 -4.15 -20.99
CA PHE A 56 6.80 -2.82 -20.97
C PHE A 56 8.31 -2.86 -21.19
N ARG A 57 8.89 -1.70 -21.55
CA ARG A 57 10.33 -1.51 -21.66
C ARG A 57 10.88 -0.90 -20.37
N GLY A 58 11.52 -1.72 -19.52
CA GLY A 58 12.21 -1.25 -18.32
C GLY A 58 13.64 -0.75 -18.63
N ILE A 59 14.02 0.37 -18.06
CA ILE A 59 15.37 0.97 -18.19
C ILE A 59 15.87 1.34 -16.80
N GLN A 60 16.96 0.71 -16.36
CA GLN A 60 17.69 1.11 -15.16
C GLN A 60 18.55 2.33 -15.48
N LEU A 61 18.28 3.46 -14.80
CA LEU A 61 19.10 4.66 -14.92
C LEU A 61 20.45 4.47 -14.22
N LYS A 62 21.46 5.17 -14.74
CA LYS A 62 22.78 5.16 -14.15
C LYS A 62 22.85 6.14 -12.97
N GLN A 63 23.06 5.63 -11.77
CA GLN A 63 23.29 6.46 -10.60
C GLN A 63 24.55 7.31 -10.79
N THR A 64 24.40 8.62 -10.75
CA THR A 64 25.50 9.59 -10.84
C THR A 64 26.04 9.92 -9.45
N LEU A 65 25.13 10.07 -8.47
CA LEU A 65 25.44 10.40 -7.10
C LEU A 65 24.38 9.80 -6.16
N ALA A 66 24.81 9.30 -5.00
CA ALA A 66 23.92 8.96 -3.90
C ALA A 66 23.73 10.21 -3.00
N VAL A 67 22.48 10.61 -2.78
CA VAL A 67 22.14 11.73 -1.90
C VAL A 67 21.32 11.16 -0.74
N ARG A 68 21.96 10.96 0.41
CA ARG A 68 21.42 10.22 1.56
C ARG A 68 21.11 8.77 1.15
N GLU A 69 19.97 8.29 1.10
CA GLU A 69 19.59 6.94 0.66
C GLU A 69 18.89 6.94 -0.72
N GLU A 70 18.90 8.09 -1.41
CA GLU A 70 18.21 8.28 -2.70
C GLU A 70 19.20 8.53 -3.83
N SER A 71 18.83 8.16 -5.05
CA SER A 71 19.69 8.25 -6.23
C SER A 71 19.46 9.54 -7.02
N LEU A 72 20.54 10.19 -7.43
CA LEU A 72 20.53 11.21 -8.47
C LEU A 72 21.07 10.60 -9.78
N CYS A 73 20.22 10.54 -10.81
CA CYS A 73 20.54 10.01 -12.13
C CYS A 73 20.44 11.13 -13.17
N LEU A 74 21.58 11.68 -13.59
CA LEU A 74 21.58 12.79 -14.56
C LEU A 74 21.15 12.37 -15.96
N ASP A 75 21.33 11.10 -16.32
CA ASP A 75 20.95 10.55 -17.62
C ASP A 75 19.44 10.48 -17.85
N VAL A 76 18.62 10.70 -16.82
CA VAL A 76 17.15 10.78 -16.94
C VAL A 76 16.72 11.76 -18.03
N VAL A 77 17.43 12.90 -18.19
CA VAL A 77 17.07 13.95 -19.15
C VAL A 77 17.10 13.48 -20.63
N LYS A 78 17.87 12.41 -20.91
CA LYS A 78 17.96 11.84 -22.28
C LYS A 78 16.63 11.22 -22.74
N TYR A 79 15.80 10.79 -21.80
CA TYR A 79 14.55 10.09 -22.04
C TYR A 79 13.32 11.02 -22.00
N LEU A 80 13.45 12.21 -21.39
CA LEU A 80 12.36 13.18 -21.23
C LEU A 80 12.11 13.97 -22.53
N LYS A 81 11.40 13.35 -23.48
CA LYS A 81 11.14 13.90 -24.81
C LYS A 81 9.65 14.22 -24.98
N LYS A 82 9.33 15.06 -26.01
CA LYS A 82 7.94 15.44 -26.35
C LYS A 82 7.16 14.38 -27.14
N ASP A 83 7.77 13.28 -27.49
CA ASP A 83 7.19 12.22 -28.31
C ASP A 83 6.39 11.16 -27.53
N TYR A 84 6.24 11.33 -26.22
CA TYR A 84 5.31 10.58 -25.40
C TYR A 84 3.96 11.30 -25.29
N ASP A 85 2.87 10.54 -25.35
CA ASP A 85 1.51 11.06 -25.12
C ASP A 85 1.35 11.52 -23.66
N ALA A 86 1.99 10.80 -22.73
CA ALA A 86 2.07 11.22 -21.34
C ALA A 86 3.39 10.82 -20.67
N ILE A 87 3.86 11.67 -19.74
CA ILE A 87 5.00 11.41 -18.86
C ILE A 87 4.49 11.46 -17.42
N VAL A 88 4.77 10.41 -16.65
CA VAL A 88 4.37 10.28 -15.24
C VAL A 88 5.61 10.20 -14.36
N ILE A 89 5.68 11.08 -13.36
CA ILE A 89 6.74 11.09 -12.35
C ILE A 89 6.15 10.58 -11.03
N SER A 90 6.56 9.39 -10.58
CA SER A 90 6.07 8.81 -9.33
C SER A 90 6.84 9.37 -8.14
N GLY A 91 6.14 10.14 -7.31
CA GLY A 91 6.71 10.87 -6.19
C GLY A 91 7.35 12.21 -6.58
N TYR A 92 7.79 12.94 -5.56
CA TYR A 92 8.33 14.30 -5.75
C TYR A 92 9.54 14.61 -4.84
N SER A 93 10.01 13.66 -4.04
CA SER A 93 11.06 13.87 -3.04
C SER A 93 12.45 13.45 -3.52
N SER A 94 12.55 12.45 -4.40
CA SER A 94 13.85 11.97 -4.85
C SER A 94 14.57 13.00 -5.72
N PRO A 95 15.91 13.11 -5.60
CA PRO A 95 16.71 14.05 -6.39
C PRO A 95 16.52 13.87 -7.91
N THR A 96 16.37 12.62 -8.38
CA THR A 96 16.11 12.31 -9.79
C THR A 96 14.73 12.79 -10.23
N ALA A 97 13.70 12.58 -9.42
CA ALA A 97 12.34 13.06 -9.74
C ALA A 97 12.29 14.60 -9.78
N VAL A 98 12.95 15.27 -8.81
CA VAL A 98 13.04 16.73 -8.80
C VAL A 98 13.75 17.26 -10.04
N LEU A 99 14.89 16.67 -10.42
CA LEU A 99 15.60 17.02 -11.66
C LEU A 99 14.70 16.84 -12.88
N ALA A 100 14.02 15.70 -12.98
CA ALA A 100 13.11 15.42 -14.11
C ALA A 100 11.99 16.45 -14.21
N MET A 101 11.32 16.77 -13.10
CA MET A 101 10.24 17.75 -13.06
C MET A 101 10.73 19.16 -13.44
N LEU A 102 11.88 19.59 -12.95
CA LEU A 102 12.48 20.89 -13.29
C LEU A 102 12.85 20.94 -14.77
N TYR A 103 13.44 19.89 -15.32
CA TYR A 103 13.76 19.79 -16.73
C TYR A 103 12.50 19.86 -17.61
N LEU A 104 11.47 19.06 -17.31
CA LEU A 104 10.19 19.06 -18.03
C LEU A 104 9.53 20.44 -18.00
N ARG A 105 9.54 21.10 -16.83
CA ARG A 105 9.02 22.46 -16.65
C ARG A 105 9.76 23.47 -17.52
N LEU A 106 11.11 23.44 -17.50
CA LEU A 106 11.96 24.32 -18.30
C LEU A 106 11.71 24.12 -19.81
N ARG A 107 11.57 22.85 -20.23
CA ARG A 107 11.34 22.48 -21.64
C ARG A 107 9.89 22.63 -22.07
N ARG A 108 8.98 23.04 -21.17
CA ARG A 108 7.52 23.16 -21.40
C ARG A 108 6.91 21.85 -21.93
N ILE A 109 7.35 20.71 -21.37
CA ILE A 109 6.80 19.38 -21.64
C ILE A 109 5.78 19.09 -20.53
N PRO A 110 4.49 18.83 -20.85
CA PRO A 110 3.49 18.49 -19.85
C PRO A 110 3.80 17.13 -19.22
N PHE A 111 3.49 16.98 -17.93
CA PHE A 111 3.67 15.73 -17.21
C PHE A 111 2.68 15.63 -16.05
N TYR A 112 2.50 14.42 -15.55
CA TYR A 112 1.73 14.10 -14.36
C TYR A 112 2.69 13.82 -13.21
N MET A 113 2.32 14.26 -12.01
CA MET A 113 2.92 13.78 -10.76
C MET A 113 1.99 12.72 -10.16
N GLU A 114 2.49 11.51 -9.97
CA GLU A 114 1.76 10.43 -9.32
C GLU A 114 2.16 10.34 -7.85
N VAL A 115 1.17 10.21 -6.96
CA VAL A 115 1.38 10.07 -5.52
C VAL A 115 0.52 8.93 -4.99
N ASP A 116 1.18 7.88 -4.46
CA ASP A 116 0.54 6.65 -3.98
C ASP A 116 -0.20 6.82 -2.64
N GLY A 117 -0.23 8.03 -2.10
CA GLY A 117 -0.89 8.37 -0.84
C GLY A 117 -0.21 9.53 -0.13
N GLY A 118 -0.86 10.03 0.90
CA GLY A 118 -0.29 11.11 1.71
C GLY A 118 -1.24 11.54 2.82
N LEU A 119 -0.67 11.86 3.97
CA LEU A 119 -1.40 12.37 5.12
C LEU A 119 -0.97 13.81 5.43
N ILE A 120 -1.94 14.69 5.58
CA ILE A 120 -1.69 16.07 6.03
C ILE A 120 -1.20 16.02 7.47
N ARG A 121 -0.08 16.70 7.73
CA ARG A 121 0.54 16.76 9.06
C ARG A 121 0.86 18.20 9.44
N GLN A 122 0.91 18.44 10.74
CA GLN A 122 1.55 19.64 11.24
C GLN A 122 3.06 19.54 10.99
N GLU A 123 3.60 20.50 10.25
CA GLU A 123 5.01 20.52 9.91
C GLU A 123 5.58 21.94 9.98
N ARG A 124 6.92 22.03 10.06
CA ARG A 124 7.62 23.32 10.07
C ARG A 124 7.34 24.07 8.77
N LYS A 125 7.15 25.40 8.85
CA LYS A 125 6.83 26.28 7.70
C LYS A 125 7.78 26.08 6.50
N ILE A 126 9.05 25.87 6.75
CA ILE A 126 10.06 25.63 5.69
C ILE A 126 9.77 24.33 4.96
N LYS A 127 9.46 23.24 5.69
CA LYS A 127 9.15 21.94 5.10
C LYS A 127 7.86 21.99 4.27
N TYR A 128 6.82 22.65 4.80
CA TYR A 128 5.58 22.93 4.07
C TYR A 128 5.86 23.70 2.78
N TRP A 129 6.64 24.79 2.86
CA TRP A 129 6.98 25.61 1.70
C TRP A 129 7.73 24.81 0.62
N LEU A 130 8.71 23.98 1.02
CA LEU A 130 9.45 23.12 0.10
C LEU A 130 8.52 22.12 -0.60
N LYS A 131 7.68 21.40 0.16
CA LYS A 131 6.71 20.47 -0.42
C LYS A 131 5.77 21.18 -1.38
N LYS A 132 5.23 22.33 -0.98
CA LYS A 132 4.37 23.16 -1.84
C LYS A 132 5.06 23.50 -3.15
N ARG A 133 6.34 23.92 -3.11
CA ARG A 133 7.11 24.22 -4.32
C ARG A 133 7.29 22.99 -5.20
N LEU A 134 7.58 21.84 -4.64
CA LEU A 134 7.78 20.60 -5.39
C LEU A 134 6.45 20.12 -6.00
N VAL A 135 5.39 20.06 -5.20
CA VAL A 135 4.06 19.62 -5.69
C VAL A 135 3.56 20.54 -6.82
N THR A 136 3.75 21.84 -6.70
CA THR A 136 3.29 22.81 -7.74
C THR A 136 4.17 22.86 -9.00
N LEU A 137 5.24 22.05 -9.09
CA LEU A 137 5.98 21.88 -10.34
C LEU A 137 5.15 21.17 -11.42
N ALA A 138 4.32 20.21 -11.00
CA ALA A 138 3.46 19.48 -11.94
C ALA A 138 2.24 20.32 -12.35
N PRO A 139 1.78 20.23 -13.60
CA PRO A 139 0.53 20.83 -14.04
C PRO A 139 -0.70 19.94 -13.81
N ARG A 140 -0.51 18.62 -13.63
CA ARG A 140 -1.54 17.61 -13.39
C ARG A 140 -1.04 16.57 -12.39
N TRP A 141 -1.97 15.96 -11.66
CA TRP A 141 -1.64 14.99 -10.60
C TRP A 141 -2.52 13.75 -10.71
N LEU A 142 -1.93 12.60 -10.34
CA LEU A 142 -2.61 11.33 -10.15
C LEU A 142 -2.54 10.98 -8.67
N GLY A 143 -3.67 10.64 -8.08
CA GLY A 143 -3.78 10.27 -6.67
C GLY A 143 -4.65 9.04 -6.47
N THR A 144 -4.52 8.41 -5.31
CA THR A 144 -5.16 7.12 -5.00
C THR A 144 -6.57 7.24 -4.44
N GLY A 145 -7.10 8.45 -4.33
CA GLY A 145 -8.45 8.72 -3.83
C GLY A 145 -8.58 10.10 -3.19
N LYS A 146 -9.62 10.26 -2.38
CA LYS A 146 -9.99 11.55 -1.75
C LYS A 146 -8.89 12.10 -0.84
N PHE A 147 -8.34 11.25 0.06
CA PHE A 147 -7.34 11.72 1.04
C PHE A 147 -6.03 12.11 0.37
N THR A 148 -5.61 11.41 -0.68
CA THR A 148 -4.44 11.81 -1.48
C THR A 148 -4.73 13.08 -2.27
N THR A 149 -5.94 13.27 -2.79
CA THR A 149 -6.37 14.51 -3.44
C THR A 149 -6.31 15.67 -2.45
N ASP A 150 -6.86 15.52 -1.25
CA ASP A 150 -6.83 16.57 -0.21
C ASP A 150 -5.38 16.91 0.21
N TYR A 151 -4.51 15.88 0.30
CA TYR A 151 -3.08 16.08 0.52
C TYR A 151 -2.41 16.91 -0.58
N LEU A 152 -2.64 16.57 -1.84
CA LEU A 152 -2.07 17.30 -2.98
C LEU A 152 -2.57 18.76 -3.02
N VAL A 153 -3.86 18.97 -2.80
CA VAL A 153 -4.49 20.32 -2.74
C VAL A 153 -3.93 21.13 -1.57
N HIS A 154 -3.71 20.52 -0.41
CA HIS A 154 -3.06 21.17 0.73
C HIS A 154 -1.68 21.73 0.36
N TYR A 155 -0.93 21.05 -0.50
CA TYR A 155 0.38 21.52 -0.99
C TYR A 155 0.29 22.29 -2.31
N GLY A 156 -0.90 22.73 -2.72
CA GLY A 156 -1.09 23.69 -3.80
C GLY A 156 -1.40 23.11 -5.17
N ALA A 157 -1.72 21.83 -5.29
CA ALA A 157 -2.33 21.27 -6.48
C ALA A 157 -3.71 21.87 -6.70
N LYS A 158 -4.09 22.10 -7.95
CA LYS A 158 -5.45 22.49 -8.30
C LYS A 158 -6.34 21.27 -8.34
N ARG A 159 -7.44 21.27 -7.55
CA ARG A 159 -8.34 20.11 -7.41
C ARG A 159 -8.89 19.62 -8.75
N GLU A 160 -9.22 20.53 -9.65
CA GLU A 160 -9.72 20.22 -10.98
C GLU A 160 -8.71 19.52 -11.89
N ASN A 161 -7.43 19.52 -11.52
CA ASN A 161 -6.34 18.86 -12.27
C ASN A 161 -5.80 17.62 -11.52
N VAL A 162 -6.45 17.19 -10.44
CA VAL A 162 -6.13 15.94 -9.73
C VAL A 162 -7.11 14.88 -10.18
N GLU A 163 -6.59 13.86 -10.85
CA GLU A 163 -7.33 12.67 -11.26
C GLU A 163 -7.06 11.54 -10.27
N THR A 164 -8.04 10.66 -10.05
CA THR A 164 -7.90 9.54 -9.12
C THR A 164 -7.97 8.21 -9.82
N TYR A 165 -7.27 7.21 -9.28
CA TYR A 165 -7.24 5.85 -9.77
C TYR A 165 -7.32 4.85 -8.62
N HIS A 166 -7.75 3.61 -8.91
CA HIS A 166 -7.85 2.52 -7.94
C HIS A 166 -6.48 1.91 -7.66
N PHE A 167 -5.84 2.29 -6.56
CA PHE A 167 -4.50 1.80 -6.22
C PHE A 167 -4.56 0.42 -5.58
N SER A 168 -3.81 -0.54 -6.15
CA SER A 168 -3.79 -1.92 -5.66
C SER A 168 -2.47 -2.64 -5.94
N SER A 169 -2.25 -3.72 -5.20
CA SER A 169 -1.22 -4.75 -5.48
C SER A 169 -1.84 -6.08 -5.92
N LEU A 170 -3.17 -6.16 -6.01
CA LEU A 170 -3.94 -7.36 -6.27
C LEU A 170 -4.31 -7.46 -7.74
N CYS A 171 -4.18 -8.66 -8.32
CA CYS A 171 -4.85 -9.00 -9.57
C CYS A 171 -6.31 -9.40 -9.26
N ARG A 172 -7.17 -9.39 -10.27
CA ARG A 172 -8.58 -9.81 -10.12
C ARG A 172 -8.71 -11.21 -9.55
N GLU A 173 -7.82 -12.12 -9.92
CA GLU A 173 -7.76 -13.50 -9.42
C GLU A 173 -7.36 -13.62 -7.93
N ASP A 174 -6.73 -12.58 -7.36
CA ASP A 174 -6.35 -12.56 -5.94
C ASP A 174 -7.55 -12.27 -5.02
N ILE A 175 -8.67 -11.77 -5.54
CA ILE A 175 -9.87 -11.45 -4.79
C ILE A 175 -10.81 -12.65 -4.76
N LEU A 176 -11.19 -13.10 -3.58
CA LEU A 176 -12.16 -14.19 -3.44
C LEU A 176 -13.52 -13.80 -4.06
N ALA A 177 -14.16 -14.76 -4.73
CA ALA A 177 -15.53 -14.56 -5.25
C ALA A 177 -16.54 -14.39 -4.11
N GLU A 178 -16.36 -15.17 -3.04
CA GLU A 178 -17.24 -15.22 -1.87
C GLU A 178 -16.40 -15.33 -0.58
N ILE A 179 -17.02 -14.97 0.53
CA ILE A 179 -16.38 -15.11 1.86
C ILE A 179 -16.15 -16.59 2.19
N VAL A 180 -15.05 -16.87 2.88
CA VAL A 180 -14.76 -18.21 3.40
C VAL A 180 -15.78 -18.55 4.51
N PRO A 181 -16.55 -19.65 4.37
CA PRO A 181 -17.52 -20.06 5.38
C PRO A 181 -16.85 -20.37 6.73
N MET A 182 -17.56 -20.14 7.85
CA MET A 182 -17.00 -20.36 9.19
C MET A 182 -16.50 -21.78 9.42
N GLY A 183 -17.18 -22.80 8.87
CA GLY A 183 -16.73 -24.21 8.96
C GLY A 183 -15.38 -24.43 8.25
N GLU A 184 -15.16 -23.80 7.11
CA GLU A 184 -13.87 -23.87 6.38
C GLU A 184 -12.79 -23.09 7.14
N LYS A 185 -13.10 -21.90 7.68
CA LYS A 185 -12.16 -21.17 8.54
C LYS A 185 -11.71 -22.02 9.74
N GLN A 186 -12.65 -22.74 10.35
CA GLN A 186 -12.35 -23.63 11.48
C GLN A 186 -11.46 -24.82 11.06
N ALA A 187 -11.75 -25.44 9.93
CA ALA A 187 -10.92 -26.51 9.37
C ALA A 187 -9.49 -26.02 9.06
N LEU A 188 -9.36 -24.85 8.48
CA LEU A 188 -8.07 -24.22 8.21
C LEU A 188 -7.29 -23.91 9.49
N ARG A 189 -7.95 -23.40 10.53
CA ARG A 189 -7.30 -23.18 11.84
C ARG A 189 -6.74 -24.47 12.39
N LYS A 190 -7.54 -25.52 12.40
CA LYS A 190 -7.10 -26.86 12.85
C LYS A 190 -5.90 -27.36 12.04
N ALA A 191 -5.92 -27.21 10.72
CA ALA A 191 -4.81 -27.61 9.85
C ALA A 191 -3.53 -26.80 10.07
N LEU A 192 -3.66 -25.55 10.53
CA LEU A 192 -2.53 -24.66 10.88
C LEU A 192 -2.07 -24.84 12.34
N GLY A 193 -2.68 -25.75 13.13
CA GLY A 193 -2.35 -25.93 14.54
C GLY A 193 -2.81 -24.76 15.43
N ILE A 194 -3.81 -23.99 14.99
CA ILE A 194 -4.39 -22.86 15.73
C ILE A 194 -5.48 -23.39 16.65
N GLY A 195 -5.29 -23.23 17.97
CA GLY A 195 -6.19 -23.75 18.98
C GLY A 195 -7.35 -22.81 19.33
N GLU A 196 -7.21 -21.53 19.04
CA GLU A 196 -8.21 -20.51 19.37
C GLU A 196 -9.42 -20.55 18.41
N GLU A 197 -10.62 -20.30 18.93
CA GLU A 197 -11.86 -20.31 18.18
C GLU A 197 -11.96 -19.17 17.15
N LYS A 198 -11.45 -17.99 17.52
CA LYS A 198 -11.40 -16.82 16.66
C LYS A 198 -9.94 -16.41 16.43
N LYS A 199 -9.63 -16.00 15.23
CA LYS A 199 -8.29 -15.55 14.86
C LYS A 199 -8.32 -14.14 14.32
N VAL A 200 -7.58 -13.25 14.97
CA VAL A 200 -7.22 -11.91 14.51
C VAL A 200 -5.86 -11.99 13.82
N LEU A 201 -5.74 -11.38 12.65
CA LEU A 201 -4.51 -11.33 11.89
C LEU A 201 -3.98 -9.91 11.80
N ALA A 202 -2.68 -9.75 11.96
CA ALA A 202 -1.94 -8.53 11.65
C ALA A 202 -0.72 -8.87 10.79
N ILE A 203 -0.38 -8.02 9.82
CA ILE A 203 0.74 -8.27 8.92
C ILE A 203 1.59 -7.02 8.76
N GLY A 204 2.91 -7.18 8.88
CA GLY A 204 3.87 -6.10 8.71
C GLY A 204 5.19 -6.39 9.39
N GLN A 205 6.20 -5.60 9.08
CA GLN A 205 7.50 -5.68 9.76
C GLN A 205 7.38 -5.28 11.23
N PHE A 206 8.17 -5.90 12.11
CA PHE A 206 8.26 -5.53 13.52
C PHE A 206 9.07 -4.24 13.72
N ILE A 207 8.51 -3.13 13.27
CA ILE A 207 9.08 -1.77 13.39
C ILE A 207 8.09 -0.86 14.12
N PRO A 208 8.55 0.19 14.83
CA PRO A 208 7.69 1.08 15.61
C PRO A 208 6.53 1.67 14.81
N ARG A 209 6.76 1.97 13.52
CA ARG A 209 5.74 2.53 12.62
C ARG A 209 4.48 1.65 12.50
N LYS A 210 4.60 0.32 12.63
CA LYS A 210 3.46 -0.60 12.48
C LYS A 210 2.59 -0.70 13.74
N GLY A 211 3.04 -0.19 14.90
CA GLY A 211 2.21 -0.07 16.10
C GLY A 211 1.82 -1.40 16.76
N PHE A 212 2.59 -2.47 16.54
CA PHE A 212 2.25 -3.78 17.13
C PHE A 212 2.33 -3.80 18.66
N ASP A 213 3.08 -2.88 19.26
CA ASP A 213 3.04 -2.64 20.71
C ASP A 213 1.63 -2.19 21.18
N VAL A 214 0.98 -1.30 20.43
CA VAL A 214 -0.42 -0.90 20.70
C VAL A 214 -1.37 -2.10 20.59
N LEU A 215 -1.16 -2.96 19.56
CA LEU A 215 -1.94 -4.19 19.40
C LEU A 215 -1.75 -5.16 20.55
N LEU A 216 -0.51 -5.33 21.06
CA LEU A 216 -0.26 -6.20 22.19
C LEU A 216 -1.01 -5.72 23.45
N HIS A 217 -0.99 -4.42 23.72
CA HIS A 217 -1.74 -3.85 24.84
C HIS A 217 -3.26 -4.05 24.68
N ALA A 218 -3.82 -3.82 23.48
CA ALA A 218 -5.24 -4.03 23.21
C ALA A 218 -5.63 -5.51 23.26
N ALA A 219 -4.76 -6.43 22.84
CA ALA A 219 -5.00 -7.87 22.88
C ALA A 219 -5.14 -8.42 24.31
N LYS A 220 -4.62 -7.71 25.32
CA LYS A 220 -4.75 -8.10 26.73
C LYS A 220 -6.21 -8.12 27.21
N GLY A 221 -7.06 -7.24 26.65
CA GLY A 221 -8.49 -7.19 27.00
C GLY A 221 -9.35 -8.20 26.26
N LEU A 222 -8.80 -8.95 25.28
CA LEU A 222 -9.55 -9.93 24.54
C LEU A 222 -9.74 -11.25 25.30
N GLU A 223 -10.80 -11.96 25.01
CA GLU A 223 -11.05 -13.30 25.53
C GLU A 223 -9.93 -14.27 25.14
N LYS A 224 -9.64 -15.26 26.00
CA LYS A 224 -8.57 -16.24 25.77
C LYS A 224 -8.80 -17.14 24.54
N ASN A 225 -10.05 -17.29 24.08
CA ASN A 225 -10.41 -18.03 22.88
C ASN A 225 -10.17 -17.22 21.58
N VAL A 226 -9.68 -15.98 21.68
CA VAL A 226 -9.28 -15.13 20.55
C VAL A 226 -7.76 -15.13 20.44
N GLY A 227 -7.22 -15.74 19.39
CA GLY A 227 -5.80 -15.70 19.08
C GLY A 227 -5.43 -14.49 18.21
N THR A 228 -4.38 -13.77 18.56
CA THR A 228 -3.83 -12.69 17.73
C THR A 228 -2.53 -13.15 17.07
N TYR A 229 -2.50 -13.19 15.77
CA TYR A 229 -1.39 -13.67 14.96
C TYR A 229 -0.75 -12.53 14.18
N ILE A 230 0.52 -12.24 14.45
CA ILE A 230 1.28 -11.16 13.80
C ILE A 230 2.32 -11.81 12.88
N VAL A 231 2.20 -11.55 11.58
CA VAL A 231 3.06 -12.12 10.53
C VAL A 231 3.95 -11.03 9.95
N GLY A 232 5.27 -11.27 9.84
CA GLY A 232 6.08 -10.25 9.17
C GLY A 232 7.59 -10.28 9.34
N GLY A 233 8.14 -11.32 9.84
CA GLY A 233 9.58 -11.47 10.07
C GLY A 233 9.86 -11.89 11.51
N GLU A 234 11.10 -11.77 11.95
CA GLU A 234 11.44 -12.06 13.34
C GLU A 234 10.99 -10.92 14.24
N ALA A 235 10.27 -11.28 15.31
CA ALA A 235 9.89 -10.33 16.34
C ALA A 235 11.15 -9.84 17.08
N THR A 236 11.25 -8.53 17.27
CA THR A 236 12.41 -7.99 18.00
C THR A 236 12.36 -8.35 19.49
N PRO A 237 13.50 -8.31 20.20
CA PRO A 237 13.53 -8.59 21.65
C PRO A 237 12.56 -7.74 22.45
N GLU A 238 12.27 -6.50 22.01
CA GLU A 238 11.31 -5.60 22.68
C GLU A 238 9.89 -6.16 22.60
N TYR A 239 9.45 -6.65 21.42
CA TYR A 239 8.12 -7.25 21.26
C TYR A 239 7.98 -8.57 22.01
N LEU A 240 9.05 -9.38 22.06
CA LEU A 240 9.07 -10.63 22.84
C LEU A 240 8.92 -10.36 24.34
N ARG A 241 9.67 -9.38 24.87
CA ARG A 241 9.56 -8.95 26.26
C ARG A 241 8.19 -8.40 26.58
N LEU A 242 7.67 -7.49 25.76
CA LEU A 242 6.35 -6.89 25.96
C LEU A 242 5.25 -7.95 26.02
N ARG A 243 5.27 -8.94 25.11
CA ARG A 243 4.33 -10.07 25.15
C ARG A 243 4.39 -10.83 26.47
N GLN A 244 5.61 -11.09 26.98
CA GLN A 244 5.83 -11.78 28.25
C GLN A 244 5.37 -10.95 29.45
N GLU A 245 5.71 -9.68 29.52
CA GLU A 245 5.31 -8.74 30.57
C GLU A 245 3.80 -8.59 30.67
N LEU A 246 3.10 -8.60 29.54
CA LEU A 246 1.64 -8.54 29.48
C LEU A 246 0.96 -9.89 29.74
N GLY A 247 1.72 -11.00 29.84
CA GLY A 247 1.19 -12.35 30.08
C GLY A 247 0.36 -12.89 28.92
N LEU A 248 0.64 -12.49 27.67
CA LEU A 248 -0.14 -12.84 26.49
C LEU A 248 0.22 -14.24 25.97
N THR A 249 -0.59 -15.23 26.31
CA THR A 249 -0.42 -16.63 25.86
C THR A 249 -1.09 -16.90 24.51
N ASN A 250 -2.06 -16.07 24.11
CA ASN A 250 -2.85 -16.14 22.89
C ASN A 250 -2.38 -15.15 21.80
N VAL A 251 -1.17 -14.60 21.93
CA VAL A 251 -0.52 -13.77 20.90
C VAL A 251 0.67 -14.53 20.31
N HIS A 252 0.68 -14.68 19.00
CA HIS A 252 1.64 -15.49 18.27
C HIS A 252 2.38 -14.64 17.23
N PHE A 253 3.71 -14.66 17.28
CA PHE A 253 4.56 -14.06 16.28
C PHE A 253 4.97 -15.11 15.26
N LEU A 254 4.69 -14.83 13.98
CA LEU A 254 5.03 -15.70 12.88
C LEU A 254 6.06 -15.01 11.99
N GLY A 255 7.10 -15.74 11.62
CA GLY A 255 8.08 -15.28 10.66
C GLY A 255 7.48 -14.96 9.30
N PHE A 256 8.32 -14.52 8.39
CA PHE A 256 7.93 -14.26 7.00
C PHE A 256 7.23 -15.47 6.37
N GLN A 257 6.09 -15.25 5.74
CA GLN A 257 5.31 -16.27 5.04
C GLN A 257 5.29 -15.98 3.54
N LYS A 258 5.48 -17.02 2.71
CA LYS A 258 5.27 -16.91 1.26
C LYS A 258 3.78 -16.74 0.96
N LYS A 259 3.44 -16.19 -0.22
CA LYS A 259 2.08 -15.85 -0.65
C LYS A 259 1.06 -16.98 -0.36
N ASP A 260 1.37 -18.23 -0.76
CA ASP A 260 0.45 -19.37 -0.59
C ASP A 260 0.21 -19.76 0.87
N ALA A 261 1.23 -19.66 1.71
CA ALA A 261 1.10 -19.89 3.14
C ALA A 261 0.33 -18.74 3.79
N LEU A 262 0.65 -17.50 3.44
CA LEU A 262 -0.01 -16.30 3.94
C LEU A 262 -1.51 -16.30 3.59
N ALA A 263 -1.89 -16.76 2.39
CA ALA A 263 -3.29 -16.93 1.98
C ALA A 263 -4.08 -17.82 2.95
N LYS A 264 -3.47 -18.90 3.47
CA LYS A 264 -4.12 -19.77 4.46
C LYS A 264 -4.37 -19.03 5.79
N TYR A 265 -3.43 -18.16 6.20
CA TYR A 265 -3.60 -17.34 7.40
C TYR A 265 -4.71 -16.30 7.24
N TYR A 266 -4.81 -15.64 6.09
CA TYR A 266 -5.94 -14.76 5.79
C TYR A 266 -7.27 -15.53 5.85
N LYS A 267 -7.38 -16.64 5.09
CA LYS A 267 -8.61 -17.46 5.03
C LYS A 267 -9.03 -18.02 6.39
N ALA A 268 -8.09 -18.36 7.28
CA ALA A 268 -8.37 -18.86 8.63
C ALA A 268 -8.82 -17.76 9.61
N SER A 269 -8.67 -16.49 9.27
CA SER A 269 -8.94 -15.35 10.14
C SER A 269 -10.38 -14.87 10.02
N VAL A 270 -10.84 -14.13 11.05
CA VAL A 270 -12.15 -13.48 11.06
C VAL A 270 -12.05 -11.96 11.05
N LEU A 271 -10.89 -11.42 11.45
CA LEU A 271 -10.64 -10.00 11.55
C LEU A 271 -9.18 -9.69 11.18
N PHE A 272 -8.94 -8.57 10.54
CA PHE A 272 -7.62 -8.03 10.27
C PHE A 272 -7.41 -6.73 11.03
N VAL A 273 -6.23 -6.56 11.66
CA VAL A 273 -5.90 -5.36 12.43
C VAL A 273 -4.56 -4.79 11.98
N LEU A 274 -4.54 -3.51 11.61
CA LEU A 274 -3.32 -2.77 11.28
C LEU A 274 -3.24 -1.50 12.14
N PRO A 275 -2.66 -1.55 13.34
CA PRO A 275 -2.61 -0.43 14.29
C PRO A 275 -1.49 0.55 13.96
N THR A 276 -1.27 0.81 12.68
CA THR A 276 -0.11 1.57 12.20
C THR A 276 -0.12 3.01 12.70
N ARG A 277 1.06 3.50 13.09
CA ARG A 277 1.28 4.92 13.40
C ARG A 277 1.26 5.78 12.15
N GLU A 278 1.58 5.14 11.02
CA GLU A 278 1.48 5.76 9.70
C GLU A 278 1.66 4.74 8.58
N ASP A 279 0.78 4.79 7.62
CA ASP A 279 0.97 4.12 6.34
C ASP A 279 0.48 5.02 5.19
N ILE A 280 1.35 5.26 4.22
CA ILE A 280 1.04 6.13 3.06
C ILE A 280 -0.12 5.54 2.25
N TRP A 281 -0.21 4.21 2.17
CA TRP A 281 -1.39 3.50 1.70
C TRP A 281 -1.74 2.38 2.68
N GLY A 282 -0.98 1.29 2.68
CA GLY A 282 -1.26 0.11 3.50
C GLY A 282 -1.85 -1.02 2.66
N LEU A 283 -1.11 -1.49 1.64
CA LEU A 283 -1.56 -2.54 0.70
C LEU A 283 -2.07 -3.82 1.37
N VAL A 284 -1.61 -4.12 2.58
CA VAL A 284 -2.13 -5.25 3.38
C VAL A 284 -3.61 -5.09 3.76
N ILE A 285 -4.16 -3.85 3.74
CA ILE A 285 -5.62 -3.61 3.87
C ILE A 285 -6.34 -4.17 2.65
N ASN A 286 -5.85 -3.86 1.44
CA ASN A 286 -6.43 -4.40 0.20
C ASN A 286 -6.40 -5.95 0.24
N GLU A 287 -5.27 -6.53 0.66
CA GLU A 287 -5.12 -7.98 0.78
C GLU A 287 -6.13 -8.57 1.78
N ALA A 288 -6.26 -8.00 2.98
CA ALA A 288 -7.19 -8.48 3.99
C ALA A 288 -8.65 -8.43 3.49
N MET A 289 -9.04 -7.34 2.85
CA MET A 289 -10.37 -7.18 2.26
C MET A 289 -10.62 -8.17 1.11
N ALA A 290 -9.59 -8.49 0.30
CA ALA A 290 -9.66 -9.47 -0.77
C ALA A 290 -9.91 -10.90 -0.28
N TYR A 291 -9.54 -11.20 0.96
CA TYR A 291 -9.86 -12.44 1.64
C TYR A 291 -11.15 -12.38 2.49
N GLY A 292 -11.95 -11.32 2.34
CA GLY A 292 -13.22 -11.17 3.03
C GLY A 292 -13.05 -11.02 4.55
N LEU A 293 -12.12 -10.20 4.99
CA LEU A 293 -11.95 -9.88 6.41
C LEU A 293 -12.51 -8.48 6.71
N GLY A 294 -13.19 -8.35 7.85
CA GLY A 294 -13.37 -7.04 8.46
C GLY A 294 -12.02 -6.43 8.85
N VAL A 295 -11.89 -5.10 8.74
CA VAL A 295 -10.62 -4.40 8.93
C VAL A 295 -10.70 -3.38 10.05
N ILE A 296 -9.76 -3.44 11.01
CA ILE A 296 -9.57 -2.35 11.97
C ILE A 296 -8.21 -1.71 11.72
N THR A 297 -8.18 -0.39 11.56
CA THR A 297 -6.95 0.36 11.36
C THR A 297 -7.05 1.75 11.99
N THR A 298 -5.98 2.53 11.88
CA THR A 298 -5.93 3.86 12.48
C THR A 298 -6.29 4.97 11.49
N ASP A 299 -6.59 6.15 12.01
CA ASP A 299 -6.73 7.40 11.27
C ASP A 299 -5.42 7.88 10.59
N ARG A 300 -4.39 7.03 10.60
CA ARG A 300 -3.07 7.25 9.97
C ARG A 300 -2.73 6.23 8.87
N CYS A 301 -3.72 5.51 8.37
CA CYS A 301 -3.59 4.59 7.24
C CYS A 301 -4.48 5.06 6.09
N VAL A 302 -3.88 5.48 4.97
CA VAL A 302 -4.66 6.07 3.85
C VAL A 302 -5.63 5.05 3.25
N ALA A 303 -5.21 3.79 3.04
CA ALA A 303 -6.14 2.76 2.56
C ALA A 303 -7.30 2.51 3.53
N GLY A 304 -7.04 2.58 4.85
CA GLY A 304 -8.12 2.51 5.83
C GLY A 304 -9.13 3.63 5.66
N LEU A 305 -8.65 4.87 5.58
CA LEU A 305 -9.50 6.06 5.38
C LEU A 305 -10.31 6.05 4.07
N GLU A 306 -9.79 5.39 3.01
CA GLU A 306 -10.46 5.29 1.70
C GLU A 306 -11.39 4.08 1.60
N LEU A 307 -11.07 2.97 2.25
CA LEU A 307 -11.71 1.68 2.02
C LEU A 307 -12.57 1.19 3.18
N VAL A 308 -12.27 1.61 4.41
CA VAL A 308 -13.00 1.17 5.60
C VAL A 308 -14.15 2.13 5.90
N GLU A 309 -15.33 1.56 6.05
CA GLU A 309 -16.56 2.24 6.47
C GLU A 309 -16.93 1.74 7.87
N ASP A 310 -16.97 2.67 8.85
CA ASP A 310 -17.20 2.36 10.26
C ASP A 310 -18.52 1.59 10.50
N GLY A 311 -18.39 0.42 11.14
CA GLY A 311 -19.52 -0.43 11.45
C GLY A 311 -20.03 -1.27 10.28
N VAL A 312 -19.55 -1.06 9.05
CA VAL A 312 -19.97 -1.81 7.86
C VAL A 312 -18.94 -2.90 7.54
N ASN A 313 -17.73 -2.52 7.19
CA ASN A 313 -16.65 -3.46 6.88
C ASN A 313 -15.45 -3.38 7.83
N GLY A 314 -15.57 -2.58 8.91
CA GLY A 314 -14.52 -2.45 9.90
C GLY A 314 -14.66 -1.23 10.80
N TYR A 315 -13.53 -0.79 11.35
CA TYR A 315 -13.47 0.41 12.21
C TYR A 315 -12.17 1.17 12.00
N ILE A 316 -12.25 2.51 12.11
CA ILE A 316 -11.09 3.40 12.15
C ILE A 316 -10.96 3.93 13.57
N VAL A 317 -9.80 3.73 14.19
CA VAL A 317 -9.53 4.20 15.55
C VAL A 317 -8.46 5.29 15.57
N PRO A 318 -8.43 6.16 16.59
CA PRO A 318 -7.33 7.10 16.75
C PRO A 318 -5.98 6.36 16.88
N VAL A 319 -4.96 6.93 16.27
CA VAL A 319 -3.60 6.38 16.37
C VAL A 319 -3.14 6.36 17.85
N GLU A 320 -2.45 5.27 18.26
CA GLU A 320 -1.92 5.07 19.62
C GLU A 320 -2.98 4.93 20.74
N ASP A 321 -4.26 4.90 20.39
CA ASP A 321 -5.33 4.70 21.37
C ASP A 321 -5.61 3.19 21.60
N VAL A 322 -5.00 2.64 22.63
CA VAL A 322 -5.15 1.23 23.04
C VAL A 322 -6.62 0.90 23.37
N SER A 323 -7.31 1.79 24.10
CA SER A 323 -8.69 1.56 24.55
C SER A 323 -9.68 1.58 23.37
N ALA A 324 -9.51 2.51 22.45
CA ALA A 324 -10.31 2.56 21.24
C ALA A 324 -10.08 1.32 20.36
N LEU A 325 -8.82 0.85 20.24
CA LEU A 325 -8.49 -0.36 19.49
C LEU A 325 -9.09 -1.61 20.13
N GLU A 326 -8.94 -1.77 21.46
CA GLU A 326 -9.54 -2.87 22.22
C GLU A 326 -11.06 -2.89 22.05
N THR A 327 -11.72 -1.75 22.20
CA THR A 327 -13.18 -1.62 22.06
C THR A 327 -13.63 -1.99 20.64
N ALA A 328 -12.92 -1.51 19.62
CA ALA A 328 -13.24 -1.82 18.22
C ALA A 328 -13.05 -3.31 17.91
N MET A 329 -11.98 -3.94 18.44
CA MET A 329 -11.74 -5.37 18.28
C MET A 329 -12.84 -6.19 18.98
N ALA A 330 -13.16 -5.87 20.22
CA ALA A 330 -14.23 -6.56 20.96
C ALA A 330 -15.59 -6.43 20.24
N LYS A 331 -15.94 -5.22 19.79
CA LYS A 331 -17.18 -4.95 19.05
C LYS A 331 -17.26 -5.73 17.74
N ALA A 332 -16.18 -5.74 16.95
CA ALA A 332 -16.12 -6.50 15.70
C ALA A 332 -16.24 -8.02 15.94
N LEU A 333 -15.57 -8.55 16.96
CA LEU A 333 -15.60 -9.98 17.29
C LEU A 333 -16.93 -10.46 17.90
N ALA A 334 -17.66 -9.57 18.56
CA ALA A 334 -19.01 -9.85 19.06
C ALA A 334 -20.08 -9.72 17.96
N GLY A 335 -19.82 -8.97 16.93
CA GLY A 335 -20.70 -8.74 15.79
C GLY A 335 -20.63 -9.83 14.72
N ASP A 336 -21.26 -9.56 13.57
CA ASP A 336 -21.24 -10.46 12.40
C ASP A 336 -19.98 -10.21 11.55
N THR A 337 -18.92 -10.96 11.85
CA THR A 337 -17.65 -10.88 11.08
C THR A 337 -17.81 -11.38 9.63
N GLN A 338 -18.84 -12.20 9.33
CA GLN A 338 -19.09 -12.65 7.96
C GLN A 338 -19.73 -11.51 7.13
N ALA A 339 -20.69 -10.80 7.69
CA ALA A 339 -21.26 -9.62 7.04
C ALA A 339 -20.22 -8.52 6.79
N MET A 340 -19.34 -8.24 7.78
CA MET A 340 -18.22 -7.33 7.59
C MET A 340 -17.30 -7.78 6.47
N GLY A 341 -17.00 -9.08 6.40
CA GLY A 341 -16.14 -9.65 5.37
C GLY A 341 -16.77 -9.56 3.97
N ALA A 342 -18.08 -9.79 3.85
CA ALA A 342 -18.81 -9.65 2.59
C ALA A 342 -18.78 -8.19 2.10
N ALA A 343 -18.99 -7.22 3.00
CA ALA A 343 -18.89 -5.80 2.68
C ALA A 343 -17.45 -5.40 2.25
N SER A 344 -16.43 -5.99 2.88
CA SER A 344 -15.02 -5.81 2.46
C SER A 344 -14.79 -6.32 1.04
N LEU A 345 -15.26 -7.53 0.70
CA LEU A 345 -15.15 -8.09 -0.65
C LEU A 345 -15.82 -7.20 -1.69
N GLU A 346 -17.02 -6.71 -1.42
CA GLU A 346 -17.74 -5.82 -2.34
C GLU A 346 -16.95 -4.53 -2.56
N LYS A 347 -16.46 -3.91 -1.50
CA LYS A 347 -15.69 -2.67 -1.55
C LYS A 347 -14.39 -2.81 -2.33
N ILE A 348 -13.69 -3.96 -2.21
CA ILE A 348 -12.36 -4.14 -2.80
C ILE A 348 -12.39 -4.60 -4.27
N ARG A 349 -13.52 -5.09 -4.78
CA ARG A 349 -13.65 -5.61 -6.16
C ARG A 349 -13.06 -4.71 -7.26
N PRO A 350 -13.25 -3.38 -7.25
CA PRO A 350 -12.66 -2.51 -8.26
C PRO A 350 -11.16 -2.25 -8.06
N TYR A 351 -10.59 -2.58 -6.89
CA TYR A 351 -9.18 -2.28 -6.58
C TYR A 351 -8.27 -3.43 -7.05
N THR A 352 -8.07 -3.52 -8.36
CA THR A 352 -7.20 -4.53 -8.98
C THR A 352 -6.15 -3.85 -9.88
N ILE A 353 -5.08 -4.58 -10.18
CA ILE A 353 -4.02 -4.11 -11.10
C ILE A 353 -4.61 -3.85 -12.48
N GLU A 354 -5.57 -4.68 -12.92
CA GLU A 354 -6.23 -4.51 -14.21
C GLU A 354 -7.06 -3.21 -14.25
N THR A 355 -7.80 -2.92 -13.19
CA THR A 355 -8.55 -1.64 -13.08
C THR A 355 -7.59 -0.46 -12.98
N MET A 356 -6.52 -0.58 -12.19
CA MET A 356 -5.48 0.45 -12.08
C MET A 356 -4.86 0.77 -13.44
N ALA A 357 -4.56 -0.26 -14.26
CA ALA A 357 -4.02 -0.07 -15.61
C ALA A 357 -5.06 0.57 -16.55
N GLN A 358 -6.31 0.14 -16.47
CA GLN A 358 -7.40 0.74 -17.24
C GLN A 358 -7.61 2.23 -16.90
N ASP A 359 -7.61 2.59 -15.61
CA ASP A 359 -7.71 3.98 -15.16
C ASP A 359 -6.59 4.81 -15.75
N HIS A 360 -5.33 4.35 -15.63
CA HIS A 360 -4.17 5.06 -16.19
C HIS A 360 -4.27 5.20 -17.72
N GLY A 361 -4.64 4.14 -18.44
CA GLY A 361 -4.84 4.19 -19.88
C GLY A 361 -5.87 5.24 -20.30
N GLN A 362 -6.99 5.34 -19.58
CA GLN A 362 -8.04 6.34 -19.83
C GLN A 362 -7.61 7.76 -19.44
N LEU A 363 -6.94 7.94 -18.30
CA LEU A 363 -6.53 9.27 -17.81
C LEU A 363 -5.38 9.86 -18.63
N LEU A 364 -4.41 9.03 -19.01
CA LEU A 364 -3.21 9.43 -19.76
C LEU A 364 -3.44 9.50 -21.27
N GLY A 365 -4.45 8.82 -21.78
CA GLY A 365 -4.80 8.78 -23.22
C GLY A 365 -5.68 9.94 -23.72
N ARG A 366 -6.10 10.85 -22.82
CA ARG A 366 -6.96 12.02 -23.13
C ARG A 366 -6.23 13.16 -23.86
#